data_346e52b4edd5e95d61738da28d50f5cb
#
_entry.id   346e52b4edd5e95d61738da28d50f5cb
#
_cell.length_a   1.000
_cell.length_b   1.000
_cell.length_c   1.000
_cell.angle_alpha   90.00
_cell.angle_beta   90.00
_cell.angle_gamma   90.00
#
_symmetry.space_group_name_H-M   'P 1'
#
loop_
_entity.id
_entity.type
_entity.pdbx_description
1 polymer ?
#
loop_
_entity_poly.entity_id
_entity_poly.type
_entity_poly.pdbx_seq_one_letter_code
_entity_poly.pdbx_strand_id
1 'polypeptide(L)'
;YHTKLQWAQLGNALNADAVGIEMWVNSCQINSAIFYTVDEVHNGTQTELDEVLEPLRKKAEASRVARLREKEERLIAREKRISDSAQQRGIKKVLSLLAAAMPQAAVPEAQAIVIDTETTGLTDSDELLQISVIDDAGTVLFDSLVRPYFHTEWPEAQKVNGITPEMVAGAPYPHELLPQLVEIFSEMSVCIGYNTSFDLGFLDRIGVPTEHLTVIDVMQRFVDYLNANGGTHRRASLSTCTKYFDYQWEGAAHNSLADAKATLYCYNMMKVIK
;
A
#
# COMPACT_ATOMS: atom_id res chain seq x y z
N TYR A 1 46.19 -4.34 -14.76
CA TYR A 1 45.77 -4.98 -13.49
C TYR A 1 44.37 -5.56 -13.66
N HIS A 2 44.20 -6.85 -13.28
CA HIS A 2 42.91 -7.54 -13.24
C HIS A 2 42.80 -8.37 -11.96
N THR A 3 41.60 -8.62 -11.49
CA THR A 3 41.36 -9.58 -10.38
C THR A 3 41.62 -11.01 -10.89
N LYS A 4 41.79 -11.96 -9.94
CA LYS A 4 41.92 -13.40 -10.27
C LYS A 4 40.80 -13.89 -11.19
N LEU A 5 39.58 -13.42 -10.95
CA LEU A 5 38.41 -13.74 -11.77
C LEU A 5 38.51 -13.17 -13.19
N GLN A 6 38.91 -11.92 -13.33
CA GLN A 6 39.06 -11.28 -14.66
C GLN A 6 40.13 -11.96 -15.47
N TRP A 7 41.26 -12.33 -14.84
CA TRP A 7 42.30 -13.10 -15.50
C TRP A 7 41.83 -14.49 -15.96
N ALA A 8 41.09 -15.21 -15.10
CA ALA A 8 40.49 -16.51 -15.47
C ALA A 8 39.50 -16.39 -16.64
N GLN A 9 38.72 -15.30 -16.72
CA GLN A 9 37.84 -15.03 -17.86
C GLN A 9 38.62 -14.78 -19.17
N LEU A 10 39.86 -14.30 -19.07
CA LEU A 10 40.77 -14.11 -20.20
C LEU A 10 41.59 -15.36 -20.50
N GLY A 11 41.38 -16.48 -19.82
CA GLY A 11 42.08 -17.73 -20.02
C GLY A 11 43.42 -17.83 -19.30
N ASN A 12 43.68 -17.00 -18.29
CA ASN A 12 44.94 -16.98 -17.54
C ASN A 12 44.74 -17.41 -16.10
N ALA A 13 45.69 -18.12 -15.54
CA ALA A 13 45.78 -18.49 -14.12
C ALA A 13 46.91 -17.72 -13.43
N LEU A 14 46.85 -17.61 -12.10
CA LEU A 14 47.90 -16.95 -11.32
C LEU A 14 49.15 -17.84 -11.21
N ASN A 15 50.33 -17.23 -11.25
CA ASN A 15 51.58 -17.88 -10.90
C ASN A 15 51.58 -18.29 -9.41
N ALA A 16 52.32 -19.31 -9.05
CA ALA A 16 52.39 -19.80 -7.67
C ALA A 16 52.93 -18.76 -6.65
N ASP A 17 53.71 -17.81 -7.14
CA ASP A 17 54.33 -16.72 -6.38
C ASP A 17 53.61 -15.37 -6.53
N ALA A 18 52.44 -15.34 -7.17
CA ALA A 18 51.70 -14.11 -7.38
C ALA A 18 51.19 -13.53 -6.02
N VAL A 19 51.51 -12.28 -5.77
CA VAL A 19 51.18 -11.57 -4.53
C VAL A 19 49.98 -10.64 -4.71
N GLY A 20 49.94 -9.96 -5.86
CA GLY A 20 48.90 -8.97 -6.18
C GLY A 20 48.97 -7.70 -5.33
N ILE A 21 48.11 -6.75 -5.66
CA ILE A 21 47.99 -5.46 -4.95
C ILE A 21 46.54 -5.26 -4.55
N GLU A 22 46.28 -5.01 -3.26
CA GLU A 22 44.93 -4.65 -2.79
C GLU A 22 44.59 -3.21 -3.20
N MET A 23 43.48 -3.04 -3.87
CA MET A 23 42.97 -1.74 -4.30
C MET A 23 41.47 -1.60 -4.01
N TRP A 24 41.03 -0.38 -3.75
CA TRP A 24 39.62 -0.09 -3.56
C TRP A 24 38.84 -0.13 -4.88
N VAL A 25 37.73 -0.83 -4.88
CA VAL A 25 36.89 -1.04 -6.10
C VAL A 25 35.82 -0.01 -6.28
N ASN A 26 35.55 0.80 -5.26
CA ASN A 26 34.53 1.87 -5.32
C ASN A 26 35.02 3.17 -4.69
N SER A 27 34.39 4.27 -5.08
CA SER A 27 34.71 5.62 -4.57
C SER A 27 34.45 5.81 -3.07
N CYS A 28 33.68 4.91 -2.45
CA CYS A 28 33.32 4.96 -1.02
C CYS A 28 34.31 4.18 -0.13
N GLN A 29 35.34 3.52 -0.72
CA GLN A 29 36.31 2.73 0.01
C GLN A 29 35.73 1.65 0.94
N ILE A 30 34.57 1.07 0.59
CA ILE A 30 33.90 0.05 1.38
C ILE A 30 34.31 -1.36 0.98
N ASN A 31 34.66 -1.55 -0.32
CA ASN A 31 35.06 -2.84 -0.85
C ASN A 31 36.44 -2.73 -1.49
N SER A 32 37.33 -3.64 -1.14
CA SER A 32 38.64 -3.83 -1.80
C SER A 32 38.71 -5.15 -2.54
N ALA A 33 39.60 -5.25 -3.50
CA ALA A 33 39.92 -6.49 -4.19
C ALA A 33 41.43 -6.56 -4.48
N ILE A 34 41.97 -7.77 -4.59
CA ILE A 34 43.36 -7.99 -4.97
C ILE A 34 43.43 -8.04 -6.50
N PHE A 35 44.29 -7.23 -7.04
CA PHE A 35 44.56 -7.13 -8.47
C PHE A 35 45.97 -7.61 -8.76
N TYR A 36 46.15 -8.27 -9.90
CA TYR A 36 47.39 -8.86 -10.34
C TYR A 36 47.85 -8.25 -11.67
N THR A 37 49.15 -8.21 -11.90
CA THR A 37 49.78 -7.74 -13.15
C THR A 37 49.84 -8.86 -14.18
N VAL A 38 50.18 -8.50 -15.41
CA VAL A 38 50.38 -9.48 -16.49
C VAL A 38 51.56 -10.43 -16.21
N ASP A 39 52.56 -9.98 -15.45
CA ASP A 39 53.75 -10.79 -15.11
C ASP A 39 53.45 -11.83 -14.01
N GLU A 40 52.35 -11.70 -13.32
CA GLU A 40 51.90 -12.61 -12.24
C GLU A 40 50.96 -13.70 -12.74
N VAL A 41 50.75 -13.83 -14.05
CA VAL A 41 49.82 -14.80 -14.65
C VAL A 41 50.48 -15.60 -15.79
N HIS A 42 49.93 -16.76 -16.05
CA HIS A 42 50.28 -17.62 -17.20
C HIS A 42 49.01 -18.12 -17.89
N ASN A 43 49.18 -18.74 -19.10
CA ASN A 43 48.04 -19.40 -19.74
C ASN A 43 47.53 -20.54 -18.86
N GLY A 44 46.29 -20.40 -18.34
CA GLY A 44 45.69 -21.36 -17.43
C GLY A 44 45.34 -22.67 -18.11
N THR A 45 45.59 -23.76 -17.43
CA THR A 45 45.05 -25.07 -17.81
C THR A 45 43.51 -25.09 -17.52
N GLN A 46 42.80 -25.98 -18.20
CA GLN A 46 41.34 -26.09 -18.02
C GLN A 46 40.96 -26.32 -16.53
N THR A 47 41.76 -27.11 -15.81
CA THR A 47 41.52 -27.40 -14.37
C THR A 47 41.68 -26.14 -13.52
N GLU A 48 42.73 -25.36 -13.72
CA GLU A 48 42.99 -24.11 -12.98
C GLU A 48 41.88 -23.05 -13.23
N LEU A 49 41.41 -22.97 -14.47
CA LEU A 49 40.33 -22.05 -14.85
C LEU A 49 38.99 -22.51 -14.27
N ASP A 50 38.69 -23.80 -14.29
CA ASP A 50 37.45 -24.34 -13.77
C ASP A 50 37.37 -24.21 -12.24
N GLU A 51 38.46 -24.31 -11.49
CA GLU A 51 38.48 -24.02 -10.05
C GLU A 51 37.98 -22.61 -9.72
N VAL A 52 38.26 -21.63 -10.57
CA VAL A 52 37.83 -20.22 -10.37
C VAL A 52 36.43 -19.94 -10.95
N LEU A 53 36.13 -20.49 -12.12
CA LEU A 53 34.95 -20.16 -12.89
C LEU A 53 33.71 -21.02 -12.53
N GLU A 54 33.93 -22.29 -12.13
CA GLU A 54 32.86 -23.23 -11.86
C GLU A 54 31.92 -22.79 -10.70
N PRO A 55 32.44 -22.28 -9.57
CA PRO A 55 31.58 -21.76 -8.51
C PRO A 55 30.67 -20.61 -8.98
N LEU A 56 31.15 -19.78 -9.89
CA LEU A 56 30.41 -18.65 -10.45
C LEU A 56 29.37 -19.10 -11.47
N ARG A 57 29.71 -20.08 -12.32
CA ARG A 57 28.74 -20.73 -13.22
C ARG A 57 27.60 -21.35 -12.46
N LYS A 58 27.90 -22.10 -11.39
CA LYS A 58 26.85 -22.67 -10.49
C LYS A 58 25.98 -21.60 -9.83
N LYS A 59 26.60 -20.51 -9.35
CA LYS A 59 25.85 -19.40 -8.76
C LYS A 59 24.97 -18.67 -9.78
N ALA A 60 25.49 -18.46 -10.99
CA ALA A 60 24.74 -17.83 -12.08
C ALA A 60 23.55 -18.71 -12.52
N GLU A 61 23.75 -20.02 -12.63
CA GLU A 61 22.69 -20.97 -12.98
C GLU A 61 21.61 -21.06 -11.87
N ALA A 62 22.03 -21.13 -10.61
CA ALA A 62 21.09 -21.08 -9.47
C ALA A 62 20.25 -19.78 -9.47
N SER A 63 20.89 -18.64 -9.74
CA SER A 63 20.20 -17.35 -9.85
C SER A 63 19.23 -17.31 -11.03
N ARG A 64 19.60 -17.92 -12.16
CA ARG A 64 18.73 -18.05 -13.33
C ARG A 64 17.50 -18.90 -13.02
N VAL A 65 17.69 -20.05 -12.39
CA VAL A 65 16.59 -20.94 -11.97
C VAL A 65 15.67 -20.25 -10.99
N ALA A 66 16.20 -19.54 -9.99
CA ALA A 66 15.40 -18.77 -9.02
C ALA A 66 14.54 -17.70 -9.70
N ARG A 67 15.10 -16.94 -10.65
CA ARG A 67 14.33 -15.93 -11.44
C ARG A 67 13.24 -16.55 -12.29
N LEU A 68 13.47 -17.74 -12.86
CA LEU A 68 12.45 -18.45 -13.63
C LEU A 68 11.30 -18.91 -12.75
N ARG A 69 11.59 -19.47 -11.56
CA ARG A 69 10.58 -19.86 -10.58
C ARG A 69 9.75 -18.65 -10.12
N GLU A 70 10.38 -17.56 -9.77
CA GLU A 70 9.67 -16.34 -9.36
C GLU A 70 8.75 -15.81 -10.47
N LYS A 71 9.23 -15.86 -11.74
CA LYS A 71 8.40 -15.47 -12.88
C LYS A 71 7.19 -16.38 -13.07
N GLU A 72 7.36 -17.68 -12.91
CA GLU A 72 6.30 -18.68 -13.00
C GLU A 72 5.25 -18.48 -11.88
N GLU A 73 5.69 -18.28 -10.64
CA GLU A 73 4.82 -18.00 -9.49
C GLU A 73 3.99 -16.72 -9.70
N ARG A 74 4.62 -15.66 -10.24
CA ARG A 74 3.93 -14.41 -10.59
C ARG A 74 2.87 -14.61 -11.69
N LEU A 75 3.15 -15.48 -12.68
CA LEU A 75 2.17 -15.79 -13.74
C LEU A 75 0.97 -16.57 -13.17
N ILE A 76 1.21 -17.59 -12.35
CA ILE A 76 0.16 -18.38 -11.69
C ILE A 76 -0.71 -17.48 -10.80
N ALA A 77 -0.09 -16.60 -10.00
CA ALA A 77 -0.82 -15.66 -9.15
C ALA A 77 -1.67 -14.67 -9.98
N ARG A 78 -1.15 -14.23 -11.14
CA ARG A 78 -1.90 -13.36 -12.07
C ARG A 78 -3.11 -14.08 -12.67
N GLU A 79 -2.92 -15.31 -13.13
CA GLU A 79 -4.02 -16.12 -13.70
C GLU A 79 -5.10 -16.39 -12.67
N LYS A 80 -4.71 -16.72 -11.44
CA LYS A 80 -5.65 -16.90 -10.33
C LYS A 80 -6.46 -15.63 -10.07
N ARG A 81 -5.83 -14.45 -10.00
CA ARG A 81 -6.53 -13.16 -9.82
C ARG A 81 -7.52 -12.87 -10.96
N ILE A 82 -7.16 -13.20 -12.20
CA ILE A 82 -8.06 -13.00 -13.36
C ILE A 82 -9.26 -13.94 -13.26
N SER A 83 -9.04 -15.21 -12.90
CA SER A 83 -10.09 -16.20 -12.69
C SER A 83 -11.04 -15.80 -11.58
N ASP A 84 -10.49 -15.43 -10.40
CA ASP A 84 -11.29 -15.00 -9.24
C ASP A 84 -12.12 -13.75 -9.56
N SER A 85 -11.54 -12.76 -10.26
CA SER A 85 -12.27 -11.56 -10.68
C SER A 85 -13.34 -11.84 -11.73
N ALA A 86 -13.14 -12.82 -12.61
CA ALA A 86 -14.16 -13.23 -13.60
C ALA A 86 -15.33 -13.95 -12.90
N GLN A 87 -15.02 -14.82 -11.93
CA GLN A 87 -16.01 -15.51 -11.12
C GLN A 87 -16.84 -14.54 -10.28
N GLN A 88 -16.20 -13.57 -9.60
CA GLN A 88 -16.89 -12.53 -8.83
C GLN A 88 -17.81 -11.67 -9.73
N ARG A 89 -17.36 -11.30 -10.95
CA ARG A 89 -18.20 -10.58 -11.91
C ARG A 89 -19.41 -11.41 -12.35
N GLY A 90 -19.23 -12.71 -12.55
CA GLY A 90 -20.32 -13.64 -12.85
C GLY A 90 -21.34 -13.71 -11.72
N ILE A 91 -20.89 -13.91 -10.48
CA ILE A 91 -21.73 -13.92 -9.28
C ILE A 91 -22.47 -12.59 -9.12
N LYS A 92 -21.76 -11.45 -9.25
CA LYS A 92 -22.37 -10.11 -9.15
C LYS A 92 -23.45 -9.89 -10.20
N LYS A 93 -23.25 -10.37 -11.43
CA LYS A 93 -24.26 -10.30 -12.50
C LYS A 93 -25.48 -11.17 -12.19
N VAL A 94 -25.28 -12.39 -11.69
CA VAL A 94 -26.38 -13.26 -11.28
C VAL A 94 -27.16 -12.67 -10.10
N LEU A 95 -26.47 -12.16 -9.07
CA LEU A 95 -27.12 -11.51 -7.94
C LEU A 95 -27.91 -10.26 -8.35
N SER A 96 -27.39 -9.45 -9.29
CA SER A 96 -28.13 -8.28 -9.81
C SER A 96 -29.38 -8.67 -10.59
N LEU A 97 -29.35 -9.78 -11.32
CA LEU A 97 -30.51 -10.30 -12.04
C LEU A 97 -31.54 -10.90 -11.08
N LEU A 98 -31.11 -11.58 -10.02
CA LEU A 98 -31.98 -12.09 -8.95
C LEU A 98 -32.62 -10.95 -8.17
N ALA A 99 -31.86 -9.91 -7.82
CA ALA A 99 -32.36 -8.71 -7.13
C ALA A 99 -33.41 -7.96 -7.98
N ALA A 100 -33.23 -7.92 -9.32
CA ALA A 100 -34.20 -7.33 -10.24
C ALA A 100 -35.48 -8.17 -10.43
N ALA A 101 -35.40 -9.48 -10.16
CA ALA A 101 -36.52 -10.42 -10.30
C ALA A 101 -37.33 -10.61 -9.00
N MET A 102 -36.83 -10.17 -7.84
CA MET A 102 -37.56 -10.23 -6.57
C MET A 102 -38.54 -9.06 -6.44
N PRO A 103 -39.80 -9.28 -5.95
CA PRO A 103 -40.65 -8.17 -5.61
C PRO A 103 -39.94 -7.33 -4.54
N GLN A 104 -39.85 -6.02 -4.78
CA GLN A 104 -39.29 -5.07 -3.79
C GLN A 104 -40.15 -5.10 -2.52
N ALA A 105 -39.81 -6.01 -1.60
CA ALA A 105 -40.09 -5.75 -0.20
C ALA A 105 -39.31 -4.48 0.16
N ALA A 106 -39.92 -3.54 0.86
CA ALA A 106 -39.28 -2.31 1.30
C ALA A 106 -37.91 -2.67 1.86
N VAL A 107 -36.85 -2.37 1.11
CA VAL A 107 -35.47 -2.54 1.57
C VAL A 107 -35.33 -1.61 2.76
N PRO A 108 -34.92 -2.07 3.95
CA PRO A 108 -34.59 -1.16 5.05
C PRO A 108 -33.66 -0.11 4.45
N GLU A 109 -33.92 1.17 4.75
CA GLU A 109 -33.10 2.27 4.28
C GLU A 109 -31.64 1.91 4.62
N ALA A 110 -30.78 1.81 3.59
CA ALA A 110 -29.43 1.29 3.77
C ALA A 110 -28.68 2.22 4.72
N GLN A 111 -28.42 1.76 5.93
CA GLN A 111 -27.71 2.55 6.92
C GLN A 111 -26.26 2.73 6.43
N ALA A 112 -25.91 3.96 6.16
CA ALA A 112 -24.61 4.32 5.64
C ALA A 112 -23.80 5.11 6.68
N ILE A 113 -22.51 4.78 6.74
CA ILE A 113 -21.52 5.55 7.49
C ILE A 113 -20.50 6.19 6.56
N VAL A 114 -19.95 7.30 7.02
CA VAL A 114 -18.80 7.95 6.38
C VAL A 114 -17.64 7.90 7.35
N ILE A 115 -16.50 7.45 6.89
CA ILE A 115 -15.31 7.26 7.72
C ILE A 115 -14.13 8.03 7.17
N ASP A 116 -13.23 8.39 8.08
CA ASP A 116 -11.89 8.86 7.77
C ASP A 116 -10.97 8.56 8.96
N THR A 117 -9.68 8.34 8.69
CA THR A 117 -8.68 8.00 9.72
C THR A 117 -7.41 8.81 9.54
N GLU A 118 -6.78 9.18 10.67
CA GLU A 118 -5.41 9.68 10.70
C GLU A 118 -4.47 8.60 11.23
N THR A 119 -3.27 8.55 10.68
CA THR A 119 -2.31 7.46 10.92
C THR A 119 -0.89 7.95 11.14
N THR A 120 -0.01 7.10 11.66
CA THR A 120 1.43 7.40 11.80
C THR A 120 2.19 7.42 10.47
N GLY A 121 1.56 6.92 9.40
CA GLY A 121 2.12 6.84 8.05
C GLY A 121 1.21 6.07 7.09
N LEU A 122 1.75 5.64 5.95
CA LEU A 122 0.97 5.11 4.83
C LEU A 122 1.18 3.61 4.57
N THR A 123 1.95 2.92 5.40
CA THR A 123 2.34 1.52 5.19
C THR A 123 1.57 0.57 6.12
N ASP A 124 1.66 -0.73 5.86
CA ASP A 124 1.02 -1.76 6.69
C ASP A 124 1.59 -1.86 8.11
N SER A 125 2.78 -1.28 8.37
CA SER A 125 3.39 -1.20 9.70
C SER A 125 2.95 0.04 10.48
N ASP A 126 2.26 0.98 9.83
CA ASP A 126 1.79 2.20 10.49
C ASP A 126 0.53 1.96 11.32
N GLU A 127 0.23 2.87 12.24
CA GLU A 127 -0.82 2.73 13.25
C GLU A 127 -1.81 3.90 13.20
N LEU A 128 -3.01 3.68 13.75
CA LEU A 128 -4.07 4.68 13.86
C LEU A 128 -3.71 5.75 14.89
N LEU A 129 -4.05 7.01 14.60
CA LEU A 129 -3.93 8.17 15.47
C LEU A 129 -5.27 8.86 15.75
N GLN A 130 -6.21 8.79 14.79
CA GLN A 130 -7.59 9.25 14.96
C GLN A 130 -8.53 8.42 14.09
N ILE A 131 -9.74 8.19 14.57
CA ILE A 131 -10.83 7.54 13.84
C ILE A 131 -12.07 8.40 14.01
N SER A 132 -12.73 8.75 12.91
CA SER A 132 -14.03 9.41 12.91
C SER A 132 -15.02 8.66 12.04
N VAL A 133 -16.23 8.49 12.55
CA VAL A 133 -17.37 7.86 11.88
C VAL A 133 -18.56 8.77 12.05
N ILE A 134 -19.20 9.16 10.96
CA ILE A 134 -20.45 9.91 10.94
C ILE A 134 -21.51 9.12 10.16
N ASP A 135 -22.79 9.38 10.41
CA ASP A 135 -23.87 8.86 9.57
C ASP A 135 -24.03 9.68 8.27
N ASP A 136 -24.93 9.27 7.40
CA ASP A 136 -25.23 9.94 6.14
C ASP A 136 -26.00 11.28 6.28
N ALA A 137 -26.44 11.59 7.51
CA ALA A 137 -26.98 12.90 7.90
C ALA A 137 -25.88 13.84 8.45
N GLY A 138 -24.66 13.33 8.69
CA GLY A 138 -23.55 14.08 9.27
C GLY A 138 -23.47 14.06 10.79
N THR A 139 -24.28 13.21 11.45
CA THR A 139 -24.23 13.01 12.91
C THR A 139 -23.00 12.21 13.28
N VAL A 140 -22.26 12.67 14.28
CA VAL A 140 -21.06 11.96 14.75
C VAL A 140 -21.49 10.72 15.54
N LEU A 141 -21.15 9.55 15.05
CA LEU A 141 -21.34 8.26 15.71
C LEU A 141 -20.13 7.88 16.56
N PHE A 142 -18.93 8.25 16.07
CA PHE A 142 -17.67 8.01 16.75
C PHE A 142 -16.64 9.05 16.33
N ASP A 143 -15.87 9.56 17.29
CA ASP A 143 -14.70 10.40 17.04
C ASP A 143 -13.73 10.26 18.22
N SER A 144 -12.54 9.75 17.97
CA SER A 144 -11.53 9.54 19.01
C SER A 144 -10.13 9.60 18.48
N LEU A 145 -9.24 10.26 19.23
CA LEU A 145 -7.81 10.01 19.12
C LEU A 145 -7.51 8.57 19.54
N VAL A 146 -6.44 8.00 18.99
CA VAL A 146 -6.01 6.63 19.23
C VAL A 146 -4.55 6.63 19.64
N ARG A 147 -4.23 5.91 20.69
CA ARG A 147 -2.85 5.73 21.13
C ARG A 147 -2.21 4.56 20.37
N PRO A 148 -1.15 4.78 19.60
CA PRO A 148 -0.44 3.70 18.90
C PRO A 148 0.29 2.80 19.93
N TYR A 149 0.51 1.51 19.55
CA TYR A 149 1.20 0.55 20.42
C TYR A 149 2.73 0.67 20.32
N PHE A 150 3.25 0.89 19.11
CA PHE A 150 4.67 0.74 18.79
C PHE A 150 5.32 2.05 18.38
N HIS A 151 4.61 2.92 17.66
CA HIS A 151 5.17 4.20 17.25
C HIS A 151 5.18 5.19 18.41
N THR A 152 6.35 5.76 18.67
CA THR A 152 6.54 6.83 19.68
C THR A 152 6.66 8.21 19.05
N GLU A 153 6.93 8.29 17.75
CA GLU A 153 7.03 9.51 16.94
C GLU A 153 6.68 9.22 15.48
N TRP A 154 6.14 10.22 14.79
CA TRP A 154 5.74 10.16 13.36
C TRP A 154 5.88 11.54 12.71
N PRO A 155 7.10 12.08 12.57
CA PRO A 155 7.33 13.47 12.18
C PRO A 155 6.77 13.83 10.81
N GLU A 156 6.73 12.90 9.85
CA GLU A 156 6.18 13.17 8.53
C GLU A 156 4.65 13.20 8.53
N ALA A 157 3.99 12.26 9.20
CA ALA A 157 2.54 12.27 9.35
C ALA A 157 2.08 13.44 10.21
N GLN A 158 2.82 13.77 11.27
CA GLN A 158 2.53 14.93 12.13
C GLN A 158 2.54 16.26 11.37
N LYS A 159 3.40 16.43 10.37
CA LYS A 159 3.40 17.62 9.51
C LYS A 159 2.09 17.76 8.72
N VAL A 160 1.44 16.65 8.43
CA VAL A 160 0.20 16.58 7.64
C VAL A 160 -1.01 16.73 8.53
N ASN A 161 -1.15 15.85 9.55
CA ASN A 161 -2.36 15.77 10.40
C ASN A 161 -2.28 16.58 11.70
N GLY A 162 -1.09 17.07 12.05
CA GLY A 162 -0.89 17.89 13.27
C GLY A 162 -0.98 17.11 14.58
N ILE A 163 -1.21 15.80 14.57
CA ILE A 163 -1.35 14.98 15.77
C ILE A 163 0.04 14.69 16.33
N THR A 164 0.29 15.15 17.55
CA THR A 164 1.57 14.95 18.24
C THR A 164 1.50 13.73 19.18
N PRO A 165 2.65 13.14 19.56
CA PRO A 165 2.69 12.08 20.57
C PRO A 165 2.03 12.46 21.90
N GLU A 166 2.14 13.73 22.32
CA GLU A 166 1.54 14.23 23.55
C GLU A 166 0.01 14.23 23.48
N MET A 167 -0.57 14.54 22.32
CA MET A 167 -2.02 14.54 22.12
C MET A 167 -2.63 13.15 22.31
N VAL A 168 -1.94 12.10 21.89
CA VAL A 168 -2.42 10.72 21.99
C VAL A 168 -1.93 9.98 23.24
N ALA A 169 -1.07 10.59 24.07
CA ALA A 169 -0.50 9.94 25.24
C ALA A 169 -1.56 9.44 26.24
N GLY A 170 -2.67 10.15 26.37
CA GLY A 170 -3.82 9.77 27.20
C GLY A 170 -5.00 9.18 26.43
N ALA A 171 -4.87 8.99 25.13
CA ALA A 171 -5.93 8.40 24.31
C ALA A 171 -6.04 6.89 24.52
N PRO A 172 -7.20 6.29 24.25
CA PRO A 172 -7.37 4.84 24.34
C PRO A 172 -6.56 4.11 23.25
N TYR A 173 -6.15 2.89 23.58
CA TYR A 173 -5.57 1.98 22.61
C TYR A 173 -6.63 1.40 21.66
N PRO A 174 -6.26 0.90 20.46
CA PRO A 174 -7.22 0.34 19.50
C PRO A 174 -8.15 -0.73 20.09
N HIS A 175 -7.64 -1.63 20.94
CA HIS A 175 -8.45 -2.70 21.56
C HIS A 175 -9.52 -2.18 22.52
N GLU A 176 -9.34 -0.98 23.10
CA GLU A 176 -10.32 -0.37 24.01
C GLU A 176 -11.49 0.25 23.23
N LEU A 177 -11.23 0.68 21.98
CA LEU A 177 -12.23 1.26 21.06
C LEU A 177 -13.00 0.19 20.28
N LEU A 178 -12.39 -0.98 20.09
CA LEU A 178 -12.91 -2.04 19.23
C LEU A 178 -14.37 -2.45 19.55
N PRO A 179 -14.82 -2.62 20.80
CA PRO A 179 -16.19 -3.02 21.08
C PRO A 179 -17.24 -2.03 20.52
N GLN A 180 -17.00 -0.72 20.66
CA GLN A 180 -17.90 0.32 20.15
C GLN A 180 -17.84 0.39 18.62
N LEU A 181 -16.67 0.27 18.02
CA LEU A 181 -16.53 0.22 16.56
C LEU A 181 -17.24 -0.99 15.97
N VAL A 182 -17.10 -2.18 16.58
CA VAL A 182 -17.80 -3.40 16.15
C VAL A 182 -19.31 -3.22 16.21
N GLU A 183 -19.85 -2.63 17.26
CA GLU A 183 -21.29 -2.33 17.40
C GLU A 183 -21.75 -1.44 16.24
N ILE A 184 -21.10 -0.29 16.01
CA ILE A 184 -21.45 0.63 14.93
C ILE A 184 -21.36 -0.06 13.57
N PHE A 185 -20.22 -0.68 13.25
CA PHE A 185 -19.99 -1.24 11.92
C PHE A 185 -20.89 -2.44 11.61
N SER A 186 -21.25 -3.25 12.61
CA SER A 186 -22.12 -4.43 12.42
C SER A 186 -23.56 -4.06 12.02
N GLU A 187 -24.04 -2.86 12.34
CA GLU A 187 -25.37 -2.39 11.99
C GLU A 187 -25.42 -1.73 10.61
N MET A 188 -24.28 -1.39 10.03
CA MET A 188 -24.19 -0.64 8.78
C MET A 188 -24.09 -1.57 7.58
N SER A 189 -24.59 -1.11 6.44
CA SER A 189 -24.53 -1.84 5.16
C SER A 189 -23.70 -1.13 4.11
N VAL A 190 -23.43 0.16 4.28
CA VAL A 190 -22.65 0.98 3.33
C VAL A 190 -21.59 1.77 4.08
N CYS A 191 -20.37 1.74 3.56
CA CYS A 191 -19.26 2.56 4.03
C CYS A 191 -18.79 3.51 2.91
N ILE A 192 -18.77 4.78 3.22
CA ILE A 192 -18.35 5.88 2.35
C ILE A 192 -17.03 6.43 2.88
N GLY A 193 -16.07 6.71 2.01
CA GLY A 193 -14.81 7.34 2.38
C GLY A 193 -14.13 7.98 1.19
N TYR A 194 -13.01 8.65 1.43
CA TYR A 194 -12.16 9.22 0.39
C TYR A 194 -10.87 8.41 0.26
N ASN A 195 -10.72 7.60 -0.77
CA ASN A 195 -9.73 6.51 -0.85
C ASN A 195 -9.99 5.42 0.21
N THR A 196 -11.24 5.05 0.35
CA THR A 196 -11.83 4.26 1.44
C THR A 196 -11.09 2.97 1.77
N SER A 197 -10.43 2.34 0.79
CA SER A 197 -9.65 1.11 1.03
C SER A 197 -8.46 1.32 1.97
N PHE A 198 -7.95 2.54 2.08
CA PHE A 198 -6.89 2.89 3.01
C PHE A 198 -7.39 2.81 4.45
N ASP A 199 -8.48 3.48 4.75
CA ASP A 199 -9.08 3.52 6.09
C ASP A 199 -9.55 2.14 6.54
N LEU A 200 -10.25 1.43 5.66
CA LEU A 200 -10.72 0.07 5.93
C LEU A 200 -9.56 -0.89 6.22
N GLY A 201 -8.42 -0.75 5.54
CA GLY A 201 -7.24 -1.56 5.81
C GLY A 201 -6.69 -1.38 7.23
N PHE A 202 -6.77 -0.18 7.81
CA PHE A 202 -6.39 0.07 9.20
C PHE A 202 -7.44 -0.49 10.18
N LEU A 203 -8.73 -0.33 9.88
CA LEU A 203 -9.82 -0.85 10.71
C LEU A 203 -9.84 -2.39 10.73
N ASP A 204 -9.63 -3.05 9.60
CA ASP A 204 -9.52 -4.50 9.50
C ASP A 204 -8.40 -5.04 10.38
N ARG A 205 -7.24 -4.38 10.40
CA ARG A 205 -6.08 -4.80 11.21
C ARG A 205 -6.34 -4.76 12.72
N ILE A 206 -7.22 -3.89 13.18
CA ILE A 206 -7.62 -3.84 14.59
C ILE A 206 -8.85 -4.72 14.90
N GLY A 207 -9.43 -5.39 13.89
CA GLY A 207 -10.51 -6.36 14.04
C GLY A 207 -11.93 -5.82 13.88
N VAL A 208 -12.09 -4.62 13.29
CA VAL A 208 -13.43 -4.09 12.94
C VAL A 208 -13.99 -4.89 11.76
N PRO A 209 -15.24 -5.41 11.82
CA PRO A 209 -15.82 -6.18 10.71
C PRO A 209 -16.23 -5.24 9.56
N THR A 210 -15.49 -5.25 8.46
CA THR A 210 -15.73 -4.38 7.30
C THR A 210 -16.12 -5.14 6.03
N GLU A 211 -15.92 -6.45 5.97
CA GLU A 211 -16.06 -7.29 4.76
C GLU A 211 -17.49 -7.34 4.19
N HIS A 212 -18.51 -7.14 5.03
CA HIS A 212 -19.93 -7.16 4.64
C HIS A 212 -20.40 -5.83 4.05
N LEU A 213 -19.61 -4.75 4.17
CA LEU A 213 -19.99 -3.41 3.78
C LEU A 213 -19.91 -3.22 2.25
N THR A 214 -20.90 -2.56 1.68
CA THR A 214 -20.80 -1.99 0.34
C THR A 214 -19.97 -0.72 0.39
N VAL A 215 -18.78 -0.75 -0.21
CA VAL A 215 -17.84 0.37 -0.16
C VAL A 215 -18.12 1.38 -1.27
N ILE A 216 -18.18 2.65 -0.90
CA ILE A 216 -18.27 3.79 -1.81
C ILE A 216 -17.01 4.64 -1.65
N ASP A 217 -16.17 4.64 -2.68
CA ASP A 217 -14.98 5.50 -2.74
C ASP A 217 -15.31 6.81 -3.46
N VAL A 218 -15.35 7.90 -2.70
CA VAL A 218 -15.70 9.25 -3.19
C VAL A 218 -14.59 9.79 -4.11
N MET A 219 -13.31 9.46 -3.85
CA MET A 219 -12.21 9.84 -4.75
C MET A 219 -12.41 9.22 -6.14
N GLN A 220 -12.71 7.92 -6.21
CA GLN A 220 -12.92 7.25 -7.49
C GLN A 220 -14.13 7.83 -8.23
N ARG A 221 -15.24 8.09 -7.53
CA ARG A 221 -16.42 8.73 -8.13
C ARG A 221 -16.12 10.12 -8.68
N PHE A 222 -15.33 10.91 -7.95
CA PHE A 222 -14.94 12.24 -8.40
C PHE A 222 -14.00 12.18 -9.62
N VAL A 223 -13.06 11.26 -9.64
CA VAL A 223 -12.18 11.01 -10.81
C VAL A 223 -13.01 10.59 -12.03
N ASP A 224 -13.96 9.69 -11.85
CA ASP A 224 -14.84 9.24 -12.94
C ASP A 224 -15.71 10.40 -13.46
N TYR A 225 -16.22 11.24 -12.58
CA TYR A 225 -16.95 12.46 -12.93
C TYR A 225 -16.09 13.45 -13.74
N LEU A 226 -14.87 13.72 -13.28
CA LEU A 226 -13.96 14.62 -14.01
C LEU A 226 -13.61 14.06 -15.41
N ASN A 227 -13.39 12.74 -15.51
CA ASN A 227 -13.03 12.11 -16.77
C ASN A 227 -14.21 12.05 -17.75
N ALA A 228 -15.45 11.88 -17.27
CA ALA A 228 -16.65 11.98 -18.08
C ALA A 228 -16.84 13.41 -18.65
N ASN A 229 -16.30 14.43 -17.99
CA ASN A 229 -16.33 15.82 -18.43
C ASN A 229 -15.06 16.26 -19.17
N GLY A 230 -14.32 15.32 -19.77
CA GLY A 230 -13.18 15.60 -20.65
C GLY A 230 -11.82 15.66 -19.93
N GLY A 231 -11.76 15.32 -18.65
CA GLY A 231 -10.51 15.16 -17.90
C GLY A 231 -9.77 13.85 -18.20
N THR A 232 -8.52 13.77 -17.74
CA THR A 232 -7.69 12.54 -17.81
C THR A 232 -7.01 12.32 -16.45
N HIS A 233 -7.82 12.24 -15.38
CA HIS A 233 -7.33 12.13 -14.02
C HIS A 233 -7.24 10.66 -13.61
N ARG A 234 -6.21 10.31 -12.82
CA ARG A 234 -6.07 8.98 -12.18
C ARG A 234 -6.35 9.04 -10.67
N ARG A 235 -6.14 10.19 -10.08
CA ARG A 235 -6.39 10.48 -8.66
C ARG A 235 -6.75 11.96 -8.52
N ALA A 236 -7.47 12.30 -7.45
CA ALA A 236 -7.74 13.67 -7.04
C ALA A 236 -7.72 13.70 -5.51
N SER A 237 -7.16 14.75 -4.91
CA SER A 237 -7.18 14.91 -3.45
C SER A 237 -8.56 15.36 -2.96
N LEU A 238 -8.87 15.12 -1.68
CA LEU A 238 -10.09 15.63 -1.05
C LEU A 238 -10.15 17.16 -1.15
N SER A 239 -9.02 17.85 -0.93
CA SER A 239 -8.94 19.30 -1.11
C SER A 239 -9.25 19.76 -2.53
N THR A 240 -8.91 18.97 -3.56
CA THR A 240 -9.32 19.27 -4.94
C THR A 240 -10.83 19.11 -5.12
N CYS A 241 -11.40 18.05 -4.56
CA CYS A 241 -12.82 17.74 -4.62
C CYS A 241 -13.66 18.81 -3.89
N THR A 242 -13.27 19.15 -2.66
CA THR A 242 -13.93 20.19 -1.85
C THR A 242 -13.87 21.56 -2.52
N LYS A 243 -12.74 21.93 -3.10
CA LYS A 243 -12.59 23.16 -3.87
C LYS A 243 -13.48 23.18 -5.12
N TYR A 244 -13.61 22.06 -5.81
CA TYR A 244 -14.47 21.93 -6.99
C TYR A 244 -15.94 22.19 -6.68
N PHE A 245 -16.40 21.73 -5.47
CA PHE A 245 -17.79 21.87 -5.01
C PHE A 245 -18.01 23.05 -4.04
N ASP A 246 -17.04 23.94 -3.88
CA ASP A 246 -17.11 25.14 -3.02
C ASP A 246 -17.41 24.82 -1.56
N TYR A 247 -16.90 23.68 -1.04
CA TYR A 247 -17.06 23.29 0.36
C TYR A 247 -16.35 24.29 1.29
N GLN A 248 -17.06 24.73 2.31
CA GLN A 248 -16.47 25.56 3.37
C GLN A 248 -16.08 24.66 4.55
N TRP A 249 -14.77 24.57 4.81
CA TRP A 249 -14.23 23.69 5.84
C TRP A 249 -14.72 24.05 7.25
N GLU A 250 -15.26 23.06 7.95
CA GLU A 250 -15.60 23.13 9.37
C GLU A 250 -14.46 22.49 10.18
N GLY A 251 -13.39 23.23 10.41
CA GLY A 251 -12.19 22.72 11.08
C GLY A 251 -10.96 22.71 10.16
N ALA A 252 -9.86 22.14 10.65
CA ALA A 252 -8.63 22.01 9.87
C ALA A 252 -8.73 20.78 8.96
N ALA A 253 -8.27 20.87 7.72
CA ALA A 253 -7.99 19.74 6.87
C ALA A 253 -6.98 18.81 7.55
N HIS A 254 -7.04 17.52 7.26
CA HIS A 254 -6.26 16.48 7.95
C HIS A 254 -6.61 16.35 9.44
N ASN A 255 -7.89 16.50 9.75
CA ASN A 255 -8.53 16.02 10.95
C ASN A 255 -9.65 15.07 10.50
N SER A 256 -9.64 13.84 10.95
CA SER A 256 -10.51 12.79 10.38
C SER A 256 -12.00 13.15 10.46
N LEU A 257 -12.47 13.86 11.49
CA LEU A 257 -13.86 14.30 11.55
C LEU A 257 -14.20 15.38 10.50
N ALA A 258 -13.28 16.34 10.28
CA ALA A 258 -13.47 17.37 9.27
C ALA A 258 -13.42 16.77 7.85
N ASP A 259 -12.51 15.80 7.63
CA ASP A 259 -12.34 15.12 6.35
C ASP A 259 -13.54 14.19 6.04
N ALA A 260 -14.09 13.49 7.04
CA ALA A 260 -15.33 12.71 6.90
C ALA A 260 -16.54 13.60 6.52
N LYS A 261 -16.71 14.77 7.15
CA LYS A 261 -17.76 15.74 6.81
C LYS A 261 -17.58 16.29 5.39
N ALA A 262 -16.35 16.64 5.01
CA ALA A 262 -16.02 17.11 3.67
C ALA A 262 -16.29 16.03 2.60
N THR A 263 -15.98 14.78 2.92
CA THR A 263 -16.25 13.60 2.07
C THR A 263 -17.76 13.41 1.87
N LEU A 264 -18.55 13.47 2.94
CA LEU A 264 -20.02 13.38 2.87
C LEU A 264 -20.60 14.50 1.99
N TYR A 265 -20.13 15.73 2.17
CA TYR A 265 -20.56 16.86 1.34
C TYR A 265 -20.26 16.61 -0.14
N CYS A 266 -19.03 16.24 -0.48
CA CYS A 266 -18.64 15.95 -1.86
C CYS A 266 -19.47 14.81 -2.46
N TYR A 267 -19.71 13.75 -1.69
CA TYR A 267 -20.56 12.64 -2.08
C TYR A 267 -21.99 13.08 -2.41
N ASN A 268 -22.58 13.93 -1.57
CA ASN A 268 -23.94 14.44 -1.78
C ASN A 268 -24.02 15.36 -2.98
N MET A 269 -23.03 16.21 -3.21
CA MET A 269 -22.95 17.06 -4.40
C MET A 269 -22.92 16.24 -5.69
N MET A 270 -22.17 15.14 -5.72
CA MET A 270 -22.14 14.24 -6.89
C MET A 270 -23.42 13.43 -7.09
N LYS A 271 -24.29 13.28 -6.09
CA LYS A 271 -25.63 12.69 -6.27
C LYS A 271 -26.60 13.64 -7.00
N VAL A 272 -26.44 14.95 -6.81
CA VAL A 272 -27.35 15.97 -7.36
C VAL A 272 -26.98 16.30 -8.81
N ILE A 273 -25.71 16.17 -9.17
CA ILE A 273 -25.23 16.45 -10.53
C ILE A 273 -25.34 15.16 -11.35
N LYS A 274 -26.45 15.01 -12.07
CA LYS A 274 -26.68 13.93 -13.04
C LYS A 274 -26.38 14.37 -14.44
#